data_eabc4fd0e87f29dda32da5f0428bfd55
#
_entry.id   eabc4fd0e87f29dda32da5f0428bfd55
#
_cell.length_a   1.000
_cell.length_b   1.000
_cell.length_c   1.000
_cell.angle_alpha   90.00
_cell.angle_beta   90.00
_cell.angle_gamma   90.00
#
_symmetry.space_group_name_H-M   'P 1'
#
loop_
_entity.id
_entity.type
_entity.pdbx_description
1 polymer ?
#
loop_
_entity_poly.entity_id
_entity_poly.type
_entity_poly.pdbx_seq_one_letter_code
_entity_poly.pdbx_strand_id
1 'polypeptide(L)'
;GAGSGVIDRLRQLSYDVIEVPFGGKALKQQQYINRRSEMWWLMKEWIEEGGAIPNDIALKQELATPIYWYDNVGRRVLESKDQIKKRLQGAGSPDLADALALTFALPVAKKVPEDIYIKRRKEATGKTEYDPYTRI
;
A
#
# COMPACT_ATOMS: atom_id res chain seq x y z
N GLY A 1 -20.47 6.26 0.51
CA GLY A 1 -19.90 6.47 -0.82
C GLY A 1 -20.06 5.24 -1.71
N ALA A 2 -19.75 5.34 -2.99
CA ALA A 2 -19.96 4.25 -3.98
C ALA A 2 -19.22 2.93 -3.62
N GLY A 3 -18.20 2.99 -2.76
CA GLY A 3 -17.45 1.81 -2.31
C GLY A 3 -18.01 1.11 -1.08
N SER A 4 -18.94 1.69 -0.35
CA SER A 4 -19.44 1.11 0.92
C SER A 4 -20.13 -0.23 0.70
N GLY A 5 -20.94 -0.38 -0.35
CA GLY A 5 -21.60 -1.63 -0.66
C GLY A 5 -20.64 -2.78 -1.00
N VAL A 6 -19.50 -2.49 -1.63
CA VAL A 6 -18.46 -3.49 -1.92
C VAL A 6 -17.79 -3.96 -0.63
N ILE A 7 -17.47 -3.03 0.25
CA ILE A 7 -16.86 -3.33 1.56
C ILE A 7 -17.80 -4.17 2.41
N ASP A 8 -19.07 -3.79 2.50
CA ASP A 8 -20.09 -4.51 3.25
C ASP A 8 -20.25 -5.94 2.70
N ARG A 9 -20.27 -6.07 1.36
CA ARG A 9 -20.37 -7.40 0.73
C ARG A 9 -19.16 -8.27 1.01
N LEU A 10 -17.95 -7.73 0.95
CA LEU A 10 -16.73 -8.47 1.28
C LEU A 10 -16.72 -8.92 2.74
N ARG A 11 -17.15 -8.05 3.67
CA ARG A 11 -17.27 -8.41 5.09
C ARG A 11 -18.31 -9.51 5.32
N GLN A 12 -19.46 -9.46 4.62
CA GLN A 12 -20.47 -10.54 4.65
C GLN A 12 -19.90 -11.88 4.16
N LEU A 13 -18.95 -11.84 3.23
CA LEU A 13 -18.24 -13.01 2.74
C LEU A 13 -17.06 -13.44 3.62
N SER A 14 -16.96 -12.86 4.83
CA SER A 14 -15.91 -13.15 5.83
C SER A 14 -14.49 -12.77 5.39
N TYR A 15 -14.35 -11.81 4.46
CA TYR A 15 -13.06 -11.21 4.17
C TYR A 15 -12.72 -10.14 5.20
N ASP A 16 -11.49 -10.15 5.69
CA ASP A 16 -10.95 -9.07 6.50
C ASP A 16 -10.59 -7.89 5.61
N VAL A 17 -11.41 -6.84 5.66
CA VAL A 17 -11.32 -5.68 4.78
C VAL A 17 -11.16 -4.41 5.59
N ILE A 18 -10.10 -3.68 5.31
CA ILE A 18 -9.83 -2.36 5.89
C ILE A 18 -10.18 -1.29 4.85
N GLU A 19 -11.08 -0.40 5.23
CA GLU A 19 -11.45 0.74 4.40
C GLU A 19 -10.39 1.85 4.50
N VAL A 20 -9.91 2.34 3.34
CA VAL A 20 -8.95 3.43 3.26
C VAL A 20 -9.55 4.58 2.44
N PRO A 21 -10.16 5.57 3.08
CA PRO A 21 -10.68 6.73 2.35
C PRO A 21 -9.53 7.61 1.86
N PHE A 22 -9.42 7.81 0.55
CA PHE A 22 -8.35 8.59 -0.08
C PHE A 22 -8.34 10.06 0.36
N GLY A 23 -9.51 10.65 0.55
CA GLY A 23 -9.66 12.01 1.09
C GLY A 23 -9.52 12.10 2.61
N GLY A 24 -9.35 10.98 3.30
CA GLY A 24 -9.18 10.93 4.75
C GLY A 24 -7.88 11.58 5.23
N LYS A 25 -7.77 11.73 6.54
CA LYS A 25 -6.57 12.29 7.17
C LYS A 25 -5.35 11.40 6.92
N ALA A 26 -4.22 12.01 6.56
CA ALA A 26 -2.94 11.33 6.51
C ALA A 26 -2.55 10.81 7.90
N LEU A 27 -1.77 9.76 7.99
CA LEU A 27 -1.15 9.34 9.26
C LEU A 27 -0.14 10.39 9.74
N LYS A 28 0.66 10.92 8.79
CA LYS A 28 1.63 11.99 9.05
C LYS A 28 1.05 13.33 8.59
N GLN A 29 0.05 13.85 9.32
CA GLN A 29 -0.70 15.07 8.95
C GLN A 29 0.18 16.34 8.86
N GLN A 30 1.35 16.34 9.48
CA GLN A 30 2.31 17.43 9.37
C GLN A 30 3.06 17.43 8.03
N GLN A 31 3.11 16.30 7.33
CA GLN A 31 3.87 16.12 6.08
C GLN A 31 2.96 16.03 4.85
N TYR A 32 1.72 15.60 5.00
CA TYR A 32 0.80 15.34 3.88
C TYR A 32 -0.56 15.95 4.13
N ILE A 33 -1.17 16.51 3.08
CA ILE A 33 -2.48 17.15 3.17
C ILE A 33 -3.60 16.12 3.44
N ASN A 34 -3.49 14.94 2.87
CA ASN A 34 -4.48 13.86 2.99
C ASN A 34 -3.84 12.48 2.80
N ARG A 35 -4.63 11.44 2.98
CA ARG A 35 -4.21 10.04 2.88
C ARG A 35 -3.71 9.67 1.49
N ARG A 36 -4.36 10.16 0.43
CA ARG A 36 -3.95 9.90 -0.96
C ARG A 36 -2.56 10.47 -1.24
N SER A 37 -2.29 11.68 -0.82
CA SER A 37 -0.96 12.31 -0.98
C SER A 37 0.13 11.52 -0.25
N GLU A 38 -0.16 11.01 0.95
CA GLU A 38 0.77 10.17 1.72
C GLU A 38 1.08 8.86 1.02
N MET A 39 0.05 8.11 0.59
CA MET A 39 0.23 6.82 -0.09
C MET A 39 1.02 6.96 -1.40
N TRP A 40 0.70 7.96 -2.21
CA TRP A 40 1.42 8.24 -3.46
C TRP A 40 2.88 8.61 -3.23
N TRP A 41 3.14 9.35 -2.16
CA TRP A 41 4.51 9.70 -1.81
C TRP A 41 5.33 8.49 -1.36
N LEU A 42 4.77 7.65 -0.51
CA LEU A 42 5.40 6.40 -0.07
C LEU A 42 5.66 5.46 -1.27
N MET A 43 4.71 5.35 -2.19
CA MET A 43 4.89 4.60 -3.43
C MET A 43 6.04 5.17 -4.28
N LYS A 44 6.12 6.49 -4.43
CA LYS A 44 7.20 7.17 -5.14
C LYS A 44 8.56 6.84 -4.53
N GLU A 45 8.71 6.99 -3.22
CA GLU A 45 9.95 6.65 -2.51
C GLU A 45 10.33 5.18 -2.71
N TRP A 46 9.37 4.26 -2.61
CA TRP A 46 9.61 2.84 -2.86
C TRP A 46 10.10 2.55 -4.29
N ILE A 47 9.56 3.23 -5.31
CA ILE A 47 10.02 3.10 -6.70
C ILE A 47 11.46 3.64 -6.82
N GLU A 48 11.77 4.77 -6.21
CA GLU A 48 13.12 5.37 -6.21
C GLU A 48 14.16 4.48 -5.51
N GLU A 49 13.75 3.73 -4.50
CA GLU A 49 14.58 2.76 -3.79
C GLU A 49 14.76 1.41 -4.55
N GLY A 50 14.26 1.32 -5.77
CA GLY A 50 14.40 0.13 -6.61
C GLY A 50 13.21 -0.82 -6.61
N GLY A 51 12.05 -0.36 -6.17
CA GLY A 51 10.80 -1.10 -6.25
C GLY A 51 10.45 -1.47 -7.69
N ALA A 52 10.08 -2.72 -7.95
CA ALA A 52 9.73 -3.21 -9.27
C ALA A 52 8.22 -3.14 -9.51
N ILE A 53 7.84 -2.61 -10.66
CA ILE A 53 6.45 -2.54 -11.13
C ILE A 53 6.31 -3.33 -12.43
N PRO A 54 5.10 -3.81 -12.78
CA PRO A 54 4.84 -4.45 -14.06
C PRO A 54 5.22 -3.54 -15.24
N ASN A 55 5.68 -4.15 -16.35
CA ASN A 55 5.95 -3.41 -17.58
C ASN A 55 4.65 -3.13 -18.35
N ASP A 56 3.79 -2.30 -17.76
CA ASP A 56 2.50 -1.89 -18.29
C ASP A 56 2.55 -0.41 -18.66
N ILE A 57 2.20 -0.11 -19.94
CA ILE A 57 2.28 1.25 -20.48
C ILE A 57 1.22 2.14 -19.81
N ALA A 58 0.01 1.63 -19.59
CA ALA A 58 -1.06 2.40 -18.97
C ALA A 58 -0.70 2.78 -17.54
N LEU A 59 -0.20 1.83 -16.74
CA LEU A 59 0.28 2.10 -15.38
C LEU A 59 1.39 3.15 -15.37
N LYS A 60 2.37 3.06 -16.27
CA LYS A 60 3.46 4.06 -16.36
C LYS A 60 2.94 5.45 -16.68
N GLN A 61 1.99 5.57 -17.61
CA GLN A 61 1.35 6.84 -17.95
C GLN A 61 0.58 7.42 -16.78
N GLU A 62 -0.18 6.60 -16.07
CA GLU A 62 -0.94 7.04 -14.90
C GLU A 62 -0.04 7.46 -13.74
N LEU A 63 1.09 6.76 -13.51
CA LEU A 63 2.07 7.15 -12.49
C LEU A 63 2.74 8.49 -12.80
N ALA A 64 2.94 8.81 -14.08
CA ALA A 64 3.56 10.05 -14.52
C ALA A 64 2.56 11.23 -14.63
N THR A 65 1.26 10.98 -14.52
CA THR A 65 0.22 11.98 -14.80
C THR A 65 0.04 13.01 -13.68
N PRO A 66 -0.11 12.63 -12.40
CA PRO A 66 -0.36 13.60 -11.34
C PRO A 66 0.88 14.46 -11.06
N ILE A 67 0.63 15.74 -10.80
CA ILE A 67 1.64 16.64 -10.27
C ILE A 67 1.46 16.83 -8.78
N TYR A 68 2.49 17.31 -8.10
CA TYR A 68 2.44 17.61 -6.68
C TYR A 68 3.06 18.99 -6.39
N TRP A 69 2.70 19.56 -5.26
CA TRP A 69 3.28 20.79 -4.74
C TRP A 69 3.32 20.77 -3.22
N TYR A 70 3.89 21.80 -2.63
CA TYR A 70 3.88 22.01 -1.20
C TYR A 70 2.89 23.14 -0.87
N ASP A 71 2.10 22.96 0.18
CA ASP A 71 1.23 24.01 0.68
C ASP A 71 1.99 25.05 1.53
N ASN A 72 1.26 26.04 2.05
CA ASN A 72 1.84 27.15 2.80
C ASN A 72 2.55 26.75 4.10
N VAL A 73 2.29 25.55 4.61
CA VAL A 73 2.93 24.98 5.81
C VAL A 73 3.91 23.85 5.49
N GLY A 74 4.21 23.64 4.20
CA GLY A 74 5.20 22.68 3.73
C GLY A 74 4.69 21.23 3.61
N ARG A 75 3.38 21.01 3.65
CA ARG A 75 2.83 19.66 3.42
C ARG A 75 2.77 19.34 1.94
N ARG A 76 3.01 18.08 1.63
CA ARG A 76 2.91 17.56 0.26
C ARG A 76 1.43 17.42 -0.13
N VAL A 77 1.11 18.00 -1.29
CA VAL A 77 -0.23 17.98 -1.88
C VAL A 77 -0.16 17.31 -3.24
N LEU A 78 -0.88 16.22 -3.44
CA LEU A 78 -1.01 15.58 -4.74
C LEU A 78 -2.23 16.13 -5.46
N GLU A 79 -2.10 16.35 -6.77
CA GLU A 79 -3.18 16.78 -7.64
C GLU A 79 -4.40 15.87 -7.54
N SER A 80 -5.57 16.44 -7.32
CA SER A 80 -6.81 15.67 -7.24
C SER A 80 -7.26 15.15 -8.61
N LYS A 81 -8.08 14.10 -8.62
CA LYS A 81 -8.65 13.56 -9.86
C LYS A 81 -9.39 14.62 -10.68
N ASP A 82 -10.11 15.52 -10.01
CA ASP A 82 -10.84 16.60 -10.69
C ASP A 82 -9.91 17.65 -11.30
N GLN A 83 -8.80 17.94 -10.64
CA GLN A 83 -7.77 18.82 -11.19
C GLN A 83 -7.09 18.19 -12.41
N ILE A 84 -6.74 16.90 -12.33
CA ILE A 84 -6.19 16.14 -13.46
C ILE A 84 -7.13 16.20 -14.67
N LYS A 85 -8.43 15.89 -14.46
CA LYS A 85 -9.44 15.94 -15.51
C LYS A 85 -9.57 17.32 -16.15
N LYS A 86 -9.53 18.38 -15.34
CA LYS A 86 -9.56 19.77 -15.83
C LYS A 86 -8.31 20.11 -16.64
N ARG A 87 -7.12 19.75 -16.14
CA ARG A 87 -5.83 20.04 -16.78
C ARG A 87 -5.68 19.29 -18.10
N LEU A 88 -6.10 18.04 -18.17
CA LEU A 88 -5.98 17.17 -19.33
C LEU A 88 -7.26 17.05 -20.17
N GLN A 89 -8.23 17.95 -19.98
CA GLN A 89 -9.46 18.07 -20.79
C GLN A 89 -10.22 16.74 -20.93
N GLY A 90 -10.45 16.04 -19.80
CA GLY A 90 -11.23 14.81 -19.79
C GLY A 90 -10.42 13.53 -19.91
N ALA A 91 -9.11 13.59 -19.75
CA ALA A 91 -8.28 12.38 -19.59
C ALA A 91 -8.78 11.50 -18.43
N GLY A 92 -8.53 10.21 -18.55
CA GLY A 92 -8.93 9.21 -17.56
C GLY A 92 -8.40 9.49 -16.16
N SER A 93 -9.03 8.91 -15.18
CA SER A 93 -8.57 8.87 -13.80
C SER A 93 -7.37 7.91 -13.69
N PRO A 94 -6.35 8.20 -12.86
CA PRO A 94 -5.20 7.31 -12.66
C PRO A 94 -5.57 6.13 -11.74
N ASP A 95 -6.50 5.28 -12.19
CA ASP A 95 -7.12 4.26 -11.34
C ASP A 95 -6.17 3.07 -11.05
N LEU A 96 -5.33 2.68 -12.01
CA LEU A 96 -4.29 1.66 -11.81
C LEU A 96 -3.21 2.15 -10.83
N ALA A 97 -2.78 3.39 -11.01
CA ALA A 97 -1.78 4.00 -10.13
C ALA A 97 -2.35 4.24 -8.71
N ASP A 98 -3.62 4.64 -8.59
CA ASP A 98 -4.29 4.74 -7.29
C ASP A 98 -4.44 3.37 -6.61
N ALA A 99 -4.72 2.30 -7.37
CA ALA A 99 -4.76 0.93 -6.85
C ALA A 99 -3.39 0.49 -6.33
N LEU A 100 -2.31 0.81 -7.04
CA LEU A 100 -0.96 0.54 -6.57
C LEU A 100 -0.64 1.38 -5.32
N ALA A 101 -0.96 2.67 -5.31
CA ALA A 101 -0.75 3.54 -4.15
C ALA A 101 -1.50 3.04 -2.90
N LEU A 102 -2.68 2.45 -3.07
CA LEU A 102 -3.47 1.88 -1.97
C LEU A 102 -2.72 0.79 -1.21
N THR A 103 -1.82 0.05 -1.84
CA THR A 103 -1.00 -0.97 -1.17
C THR A 103 -0.03 -0.38 -0.14
N PHE A 104 0.20 0.94 -0.17
CA PHE A 104 1.01 1.68 0.79
C PHE A 104 0.20 2.30 1.94
N ALA A 105 -1.10 2.01 2.00
CA ALA A 105 -1.96 2.55 3.05
C ALA A 105 -1.59 2.06 4.45
N LEU A 106 -1.13 0.82 4.56
CA LEU A 106 -0.74 0.18 5.81
C LEU A 106 0.61 -0.52 5.63
N PRO A 107 1.43 -0.58 6.70
CA PRO A 107 2.65 -1.38 6.67
C PRO A 107 2.28 -2.86 6.44
N VAL A 108 2.76 -3.42 5.34
CA VAL A 108 2.62 -4.85 5.07
C VAL A 108 3.89 -5.55 5.52
N ALA A 109 3.77 -6.53 6.40
CA ALA A 109 4.88 -7.37 6.78
C ALA A 109 5.45 -8.07 5.54
N LYS A 110 6.77 -8.01 5.34
CA LYS A 110 7.42 -8.77 4.27
C LYS A 110 7.05 -10.24 4.43
N LYS A 111 6.57 -10.88 3.35
CA LYS A 111 6.41 -12.34 3.33
C LYS A 111 7.78 -12.94 3.62
N VAL A 112 7.91 -13.61 4.75
CA VAL A 112 9.09 -14.42 5.02
C VAL A 112 8.98 -15.62 4.09
N PRO A 113 10.00 -15.93 3.27
CA PRO A 113 9.99 -17.13 2.45
C PRO A 113 9.68 -18.37 3.29
N GLU A 114 8.92 -19.30 2.73
CA GLU A 114 8.40 -20.47 3.45
C GLU A 114 9.51 -21.37 4.01
N ASP A 115 10.63 -21.42 3.31
CA ASP A 115 11.86 -22.09 3.72
C ASP A 115 12.46 -21.51 5.03
N ILE A 116 12.35 -20.20 5.26
CA ILE A 116 12.77 -19.57 6.52
C ILE A 116 11.81 -19.92 7.65
N TYR A 117 10.51 -20.02 7.37
CA TYR A 117 9.53 -20.50 8.35
C TYR A 117 9.81 -21.94 8.76
N ILE A 118 10.11 -22.82 7.81
CA ILE A 118 10.44 -24.22 8.07
C ILE A 118 11.73 -24.31 8.87
N LYS A 119 12.76 -23.51 8.52
CA LYS A 119 14.03 -23.47 9.23
C LYS A 119 13.85 -22.98 10.67
N ARG A 120 13.14 -21.87 10.89
CA ARG A 120 12.85 -21.35 12.24
C ARG A 120 12.01 -22.32 13.07
N ARG A 121 11.05 -23.04 12.45
CA ARG A 121 10.26 -24.04 13.14
C ARG A 121 11.12 -25.26 13.54
N LYS A 122 12.04 -25.69 12.71
CA LYS A 122 13.01 -26.75 13.02
C LYS A 122 14.01 -26.34 14.10
N GLU A 123 14.41 -25.07 14.12
CA GLU A 123 15.28 -24.50 15.17
C GLU A 123 14.54 -24.29 16.49
N ALA A 124 13.26 -23.87 16.45
CA ALA A 124 12.41 -23.67 17.62
C ALA A 124 11.89 -24.99 18.22
N THR A 125 11.70 -26.01 17.39
CA THR A 125 11.54 -27.40 17.85
C THR A 125 12.92 -28.02 18.12
N GLY A 126 13.83 -27.20 18.65
CA GLY A 126 15.14 -27.66 19.07
C GLY A 126 14.98 -28.99 19.76
N LYS A 127 15.73 -29.97 19.29
CA LYS A 127 15.84 -31.32 19.82
C LYS A 127 16.00 -31.28 21.35
N THR A 128 14.91 -31.22 22.05
CA THR A 128 14.82 -31.92 23.31
C THR A 128 14.54 -33.38 22.93
N GLU A 129 15.53 -34.05 22.43
CA GLU A 129 15.60 -35.49 22.52
C GLU A 129 15.75 -35.80 24.01
N TYR A 130 14.66 -35.56 24.75
CA TYR A 130 14.48 -36.18 26.02
C TYR A 130 14.21 -37.66 25.72
N ASP A 131 15.25 -38.45 25.74
CA ASP A 131 15.14 -39.90 25.76
C ASP A 131 14.91 -40.34 27.21
N PRO A 132 13.66 -40.67 27.58
CA PRO A 132 13.36 -41.12 28.97
C PRO A 132 13.99 -42.46 29.33
N TYR A 133 14.68 -43.13 28.37
CA TYR A 133 15.34 -44.42 28.54
C TYR A 133 16.87 -44.35 28.61
N THR A 134 17.48 -43.20 28.39
CA THR A 134 18.91 -43.03 28.67
C THR A 134 19.10 -42.93 30.18
N ARG A 135 19.09 -44.07 30.84
CA ARG A 135 19.66 -44.17 32.21
C ARG A 135 21.16 -44.12 32.11
N ILE A 136 21.73 -43.18 32.84
CA ILE A 136 23.12 -43.14 33.19
C ILE A 136 23.41 -44.31 34.09
#